data_daa9c259ffd7808f4c856b620a65077e
#
_entry.id   daa9c259ffd7808f4c856b620a65077e
#
_cell.length_a   1.000
_cell.length_b   1.000
_cell.length_c   1.000
_cell.angle_alpha   90.00
_cell.angle_beta   90.00
_cell.angle_gamma   90.00
#
_symmetry.space_group_name_H-M   'P 1'
#
loop_
_entity.id
_entity.type
_entity.pdbx_description
1 polymer ?
#
loop_
_entity_poly.entity_id
_entity_poly.type
_entity_poly.pdbx_seq_one_letter_code
_entity_poly.pdbx_strand_id
1 'polypeptide(L)'
;MLQTIFTYEWKQLLRSKGLIVALFIFTAIGFFCLKQGAIVYQYQRISVDSAMAKKIRSYDFVKNIFDTIKHSNIRSSIETPYILERRLQDVVAKNISPLSVLSIGQGDIYAPLISGHFNNEIFKNNFSEFKNPEQLLAGNLDASFFIVFLFPLLLLALTYNLQSADKELGIDSLLYTQAASVDVLFRQRLLFRWLIALLPMFFLTFLSFWLLYSLPGFSSLSFLQWWGVAFLYALFWLVVVALVHRLKFNSLVNAISLAGVWVLLLIAIPGLLNTWFNFQNPATNKTEIAEFRDYNAKIWDQSSENKRKHFFANYIQVLKGSANVDSNFIDIFSSALQILDKEKELHNVIANNANAQMKAEEKSFWINPVGGVVRSFAIIGNTGLEQQIQFEKAVMKYREEKLHYFFENILFQTNFTKKDFEKIPTYFEPNMELKFGKYLLPLSLLTLIAIFLSSIKIKNNNQ
;
A
#
# COMPACT_ATOMS: atom_id res chain seq x y z
N MET A 1 35.24 3.16 -29.96
CA MET A 1 34.41 4.37 -29.76
C MET A 1 33.66 4.35 -28.42
N LEU A 2 32.82 3.35 -28.13
CA LEU A 2 32.06 3.28 -26.85
C LEU A 2 32.96 3.28 -25.62
N GLN A 3 34.01 2.48 -25.62
CA GLN A 3 34.98 2.40 -24.52
C GLN A 3 35.71 3.73 -24.30
N THR A 4 36.08 4.44 -25.37
CA THR A 4 36.77 5.74 -25.29
C THR A 4 35.86 6.80 -24.65
N ILE A 5 34.57 6.83 -25.04
CA ILE A 5 33.58 7.76 -24.49
C ILE A 5 33.35 7.48 -23.02
N PHE A 6 33.15 6.21 -22.64
CA PHE A 6 32.98 5.83 -21.24
C PHE A 6 34.17 6.18 -20.37
N THR A 7 35.39 5.98 -20.87
CA THR A 7 36.61 6.38 -20.17
C THR A 7 36.70 7.90 -20.00
N TYR A 8 36.29 8.67 -21.00
CA TYR A 8 36.24 10.13 -20.92
C TYR A 8 35.20 10.63 -19.91
N GLU A 9 33.95 10.15 -20.01
CA GLU A 9 32.84 10.49 -19.10
C GLU A 9 33.18 10.09 -17.65
N TRP A 10 33.86 8.94 -17.45
CA TRP A 10 34.33 8.53 -16.13
C TRP A 10 35.33 9.49 -15.55
N LYS A 11 36.32 9.92 -16.34
CA LYS A 11 37.30 10.93 -15.91
C LYS A 11 36.66 12.29 -15.62
N GLN A 12 35.66 12.68 -16.40
CA GLN A 12 34.87 13.90 -16.19
C GLN A 12 34.07 13.83 -14.90
N LEU A 13 33.41 12.69 -14.63
CA LEU A 13 32.69 12.45 -13.38
C LEU A 13 33.61 12.56 -12.17
N LEU A 14 34.76 11.89 -12.22
CA LEU A 14 35.75 11.95 -11.12
C LEU A 14 36.31 13.35 -10.84
N ARG A 15 36.34 14.21 -11.85
CA ARG A 15 36.74 15.64 -11.69
C ARG A 15 35.62 16.49 -11.12
N SER A 16 34.38 16.11 -11.30
CA SER A 16 33.18 16.82 -10.80
C SER A 16 32.86 16.43 -9.36
N LYS A 17 33.56 17.04 -8.38
CA LYS A 17 33.34 16.77 -6.94
C LYS A 17 31.86 16.87 -6.53
N GLY A 18 31.12 17.84 -7.10
CA GLY A 18 29.70 18.04 -6.80
C GLY A 18 28.82 16.84 -7.18
N LEU A 19 29.07 16.20 -8.35
CA LEU A 19 28.31 15.02 -8.77
C LEU A 19 28.62 13.79 -7.91
N ILE A 20 29.86 13.61 -7.49
CA ILE A 20 30.23 12.52 -6.57
C ILE A 20 29.56 12.72 -5.22
N VAL A 21 29.59 13.94 -4.68
CA VAL A 21 28.89 14.27 -3.43
C VAL A 21 27.38 14.03 -3.57
N ALA A 22 26.78 14.45 -4.68
CA ALA A 22 25.36 14.18 -4.96
C ALA A 22 25.04 12.67 -4.95
N LEU A 23 25.82 11.85 -5.68
CA LEU A 23 25.67 10.39 -5.68
C LEU A 23 25.75 9.80 -4.27
N PHE A 24 26.72 10.27 -3.47
CA PHE A 24 26.85 9.81 -2.09
C PHE A 24 25.64 10.20 -1.23
N ILE A 25 25.19 11.45 -1.32
CA ILE A 25 24.02 11.95 -0.58
C ILE A 25 22.77 11.16 -0.97
N PHE A 26 22.51 10.96 -2.26
CA PHE A 26 21.35 10.19 -2.71
C PHE A 26 21.41 8.73 -2.26
N THR A 27 22.60 8.12 -2.27
CA THR A 27 22.77 6.75 -1.74
C THR A 27 22.48 6.69 -0.23
N ALA A 28 22.95 7.67 0.53
CA ALA A 28 22.69 7.77 1.97
C ALA A 28 21.20 7.98 2.27
N ILE A 29 20.53 8.84 1.50
CA ILE A 29 19.08 9.03 1.63
C ILE A 29 18.33 7.74 1.28
N GLY A 30 18.71 7.03 0.22
CA GLY A 30 18.12 5.75 -0.14
C GLY A 30 18.27 4.70 0.96
N PHE A 31 19.45 4.64 1.60
CA PHE A 31 19.68 3.79 2.78
C PHE A 31 18.76 4.18 3.95
N PHE A 32 18.62 5.47 4.22
CA PHE A 32 17.73 5.99 5.26
C PHE A 32 16.27 5.58 4.97
N CYS A 33 15.80 5.72 3.72
CA CYS A 33 14.47 5.30 3.29
C CYS A 33 14.24 3.80 3.51
N LEU A 34 15.20 2.95 3.15
CA LEU A 34 15.13 1.51 3.39
C LEU A 34 15.08 1.17 4.89
N LYS A 35 15.91 1.85 5.71
CA LYS A 35 15.91 1.69 7.16
C LYS A 35 14.55 2.07 7.76
N GLN A 36 13.95 3.16 7.31
CA GLN A 36 12.65 3.62 7.79
C GLN A 36 11.55 2.58 7.49
N GLY A 37 11.54 2.02 6.27
CA GLY A 37 10.63 0.94 5.93
C GLY A 37 10.82 -0.30 6.81
N ALA A 38 12.07 -0.67 7.11
CA ALA A 38 12.38 -1.79 8.00
C ALA A 38 11.88 -1.55 9.43
N ILE A 39 12.00 -0.32 9.96
CA ILE A 39 11.50 0.04 11.30
C ILE A 39 9.97 -0.12 11.35
N VAL A 40 9.24 0.41 10.36
CA VAL A 40 7.77 0.29 10.30
C VAL A 40 7.35 -1.18 10.22
N TYR A 41 7.98 -1.97 9.35
CA TYR A 41 7.73 -3.40 9.24
C TYR A 41 7.93 -4.13 10.58
N GLN A 42 9.06 -3.89 11.25
CA GLN A 42 9.37 -4.53 12.54
C GLN A 42 8.34 -4.16 13.61
N TYR A 43 7.95 -2.90 13.70
CA TYR A 43 6.94 -2.44 14.66
C TYR A 43 5.60 -3.14 14.42
N GLN A 44 5.13 -3.19 13.17
CA GLN A 44 3.89 -3.88 12.81
C GLN A 44 3.99 -5.38 13.10
N ARG A 45 5.11 -6.02 12.76
CA ARG A 45 5.33 -7.44 12.98
C ARG A 45 5.31 -7.81 14.45
N ILE A 46 6.03 -7.06 15.29
CA ILE A 46 6.03 -7.27 16.76
C ILE A 46 4.61 -7.12 17.33
N SER A 47 3.86 -6.12 16.88
CA SER A 47 2.48 -5.90 17.32
C SER A 47 1.59 -7.09 16.96
N VAL A 48 1.67 -7.57 15.73
CA VAL A 48 0.91 -8.73 15.23
C VAL A 48 1.32 -10.01 15.97
N ASP A 49 2.60 -10.30 16.08
CA ASP A 49 3.11 -11.51 16.75
C ASP A 49 2.73 -11.53 18.24
N SER A 50 2.79 -10.37 18.92
CA SER A 50 2.37 -10.22 20.30
C SER A 50 0.86 -10.48 20.48
N ALA A 51 0.03 -9.92 19.60
CA ALA A 51 -1.43 -10.10 19.66
C ALA A 51 -1.81 -11.56 19.34
N MET A 52 -1.20 -12.16 18.34
CA MET A 52 -1.43 -13.56 17.97
C MET A 52 -0.97 -14.53 19.08
N ALA A 53 0.16 -14.24 19.73
CA ALA A 53 0.61 -15.02 20.89
C ALA A 53 -0.38 -14.94 22.08
N LYS A 54 -0.99 -13.76 22.31
CA LYS A 54 -2.04 -13.62 23.33
C LYS A 54 -3.30 -14.40 22.94
N LYS A 55 -3.71 -14.36 21.67
CA LYS A 55 -4.82 -15.16 21.14
C LYS A 55 -4.58 -16.65 21.39
N ILE A 56 -3.44 -17.19 20.94
CA ILE A 56 -3.09 -18.60 21.11
C ILE A 56 -3.13 -18.99 22.58
N ARG A 57 -2.50 -18.20 23.46
CA ARG A 57 -2.52 -18.47 24.91
C ARG A 57 -3.93 -18.50 25.49
N SER A 58 -4.82 -17.62 25.06
CA SER A 58 -6.20 -17.61 25.55
C SER A 58 -6.99 -18.84 25.10
N TYR A 59 -6.75 -19.30 23.87
CA TYR A 59 -7.36 -20.53 23.34
C TYR A 59 -6.82 -21.79 24.04
N ASP A 60 -5.50 -21.88 24.24
CA ASP A 60 -4.87 -23.00 24.95
C ASP A 60 -5.31 -23.05 26.43
N PHE A 61 -5.45 -21.90 27.08
CA PHE A 61 -5.98 -21.82 28.44
C PHE A 61 -7.39 -22.41 28.53
N VAL A 62 -8.29 -22.01 27.63
CA VAL A 62 -9.65 -22.54 27.60
C VAL A 62 -9.65 -24.04 27.30
N LYS A 63 -8.85 -24.50 26.33
CA LYS A 63 -8.71 -25.91 25.99
C LYS A 63 -8.25 -26.76 27.19
N ASN A 64 -7.24 -26.27 27.92
CA ASN A 64 -6.73 -26.93 29.12
C ASN A 64 -7.77 -27.03 30.24
N ILE A 65 -8.66 -26.03 30.39
CA ILE A 65 -9.75 -26.11 31.36
C ILE A 65 -10.75 -27.21 30.99
N PHE A 66 -11.09 -27.35 29.71
CA PHE A 66 -11.95 -28.46 29.26
C PHE A 66 -11.32 -29.84 29.51
N ASP A 67 -10.00 -29.96 29.46
CA ASP A 67 -9.29 -31.24 29.63
C ASP A 67 -9.03 -31.58 31.08
N THR A 68 -8.75 -30.59 31.96
CA THR A 68 -8.17 -30.86 33.30
C THR A 68 -9.20 -30.68 34.43
N ILE A 69 -10.15 -29.78 34.31
CA ILE A 69 -11.01 -29.35 35.39
C ILE A 69 -12.42 -29.93 35.24
N LYS A 70 -12.76 -30.96 36.03
CA LYS A 70 -14.09 -31.59 35.94
C LYS A 70 -15.21 -30.78 36.58
N HIS A 71 -14.96 -30.07 37.69
CA HIS A 71 -15.96 -29.24 38.40
C HIS A 71 -15.28 -28.03 39.03
N SER A 72 -15.53 -26.82 38.55
CA SER A 72 -15.14 -25.54 39.16
C SER A 72 -15.99 -24.41 38.63
N ASN A 73 -16.05 -23.29 39.38
CA ASN A 73 -16.73 -22.06 38.91
C ASN A 73 -16.12 -21.50 37.62
N ILE A 74 -14.85 -21.82 37.35
CA ILE A 74 -14.16 -21.42 36.14
C ILE A 74 -14.69 -22.23 34.93
N ARG A 75 -14.90 -23.55 35.13
CA ARG A 75 -15.45 -24.40 34.08
C ARG A 75 -16.88 -24.01 33.74
N SER A 76 -17.74 -23.81 34.74
CA SER A 76 -19.13 -23.36 34.46
C SER A 76 -19.17 -22.02 33.72
N SER A 77 -18.22 -21.14 33.97
CA SER A 77 -18.16 -19.86 33.25
C SER A 77 -17.74 -19.99 31.78
N ILE A 78 -16.90 -20.97 31.42
CA ILE A 78 -16.52 -21.19 30.01
C ILE A 78 -17.48 -22.13 29.26
N GLU A 79 -18.28 -22.90 29.97
CA GLU A 79 -19.38 -23.67 29.41
C GLU A 79 -20.55 -22.77 28.97
N THR A 80 -20.57 -21.50 29.42
CA THR A 80 -21.49 -20.47 28.95
C THR A 80 -20.91 -19.81 27.67
N PRO A 81 -21.50 -20.04 26.48
CA PRO A 81 -20.93 -19.59 25.20
C PRO A 81 -20.66 -18.08 25.15
N TYR A 82 -21.52 -17.25 25.72
CA TYR A 82 -21.36 -15.80 25.77
C TYR A 82 -20.12 -15.35 26.58
N ILE A 83 -19.92 -16.00 27.74
CA ILE A 83 -18.76 -15.69 28.61
C ILE A 83 -17.46 -16.19 27.95
N LEU A 84 -17.54 -17.36 27.33
CA LEU A 84 -16.42 -17.94 26.57
C LEU A 84 -15.97 -16.98 25.47
N GLU A 85 -16.88 -16.50 24.63
CA GLU A 85 -16.56 -15.59 23.53
C GLU A 85 -15.82 -14.34 24.02
N ARG A 86 -16.28 -13.75 25.12
CA ARG A 86 -15.64 -12.58 25.72
C ARG A 86 -14.29 -12.84 26.37
N ARG A 87 -14.02 -14.07 26.81
CA ARG A 87 -12.73 -14.46 27.40
C ARG A 87 -11.66 -14.78 26.36
N LEU A 88 -12.07 -15.24 25.20
CA LEU A 88 -11.16 -15.47 24.10
C LEU A 88 -10.60 -14.11 23.64
N GLN A 89 -9.29 -13.96 23.64
CA GLN A 89 -8.66 -12.76 23.05
C GLN A 89 -8.59 -12.94 21.54
N ASP A 90 -9.75 -12.80 20.89
CA ASP A 90 -9.84 -13.02 19.45
C ASP A 90 -9.47 -11.78 18.67
N VAL A 91 -8.38 -11.89 17.92
CA VAL A 91 -7.88 -10.88 17.00
C VAL A 91 -7.62 -11.51 15.65
N VAL A 92 -7.83 -10.72 14.61
CA VAL A 92 -7.54 -11.07 13.23
C VAL A 92 -6.39 -10.18 12.76
N ALA A 93 -5.36 -10.79 12.22
CA ALA A 93 -4.19 -10.09 11.72
C ALA A 93 -4.15 -10.15 10.20
N LYS A 94 -3.81 -9.01 9.57
CA LYS A 94 -3.44 -8.94 8.16
C LYS A 94 -2.02 -9.50 8.01
N ASN A 95 -1.79 -10.27 6.96
CA ASN A 95 -0.44 -10.74 6.65
C ASN A 95 0.45 -9.57 6.20
N ILE A 96 1.51 -9.33 6.95
CA ILE A 96 2.47 -8.27 6.65
C ILE A 96 3.53 -8.84 5.73
N SER A 97 3.49 -8.41 4.47
CA SER A 97 4.50 -8.81 3.48
C SER A 97 5.88 -8.24 3.86
N PRO A 98 6.97 -9.02 3.75
CA PRO A 98 8.33 -8.47 3.88
C PRO A 98 8.61 -7.32 2.90
N LEU A 99 7.96 -7.32 1.74
CA LEU A 99 8.11 -6.27 0.72
C LEU A 99 7.49 -4.92 1.14
N SER A 100 6.70 -4.87 2.24
CA SER A 100 6.24 -3.60 2.83
C SER A 100 7.41 -2.74 3.33
N VAL A 101 8.58 -3.32 3.58
CA VAL A 101 9.83 -2.58 3.85
C VAL A 101 10.20 -1.65 2.70
N LEU A 102 9.94 -2.07 1.47
CA LEU A 102 10.25 -1.29 0.27
C LEU A 102 9.16 -0.27 -0.06
N SER A 103 7.92 -0.56 0.33
CA SER A 103 6.76 0.28 0.07
C SER A 103 5.80 0.22 1.24
N ILE A 104 5.88 1.19 2.15
CA ILE A 104 4.99 1.31 3.31
C ILE A 104 3.56 1.61 2.84
N GLY A 105 3.39 2.39 1.76
CA GLY A 105 2.10 2.72 1.18
C GLY A 105 1.14 3.29 2.22
N GLN A 106 -0.03 2.68 2.35
CA GLN A 106 -1.03 3.02 3.37
C GLN A 106 -0.93 2.13 4.64
N GLY A 107 0.08 1.25 4.72
CA GLY A 107 0.27 0.35 5.85
C GLY A 107 0.54 1.06 7.18
N ASP A 108 0.92 2.33 7.15
CA ASP A 108 1.11 3.14 8.34
C ASP A 108 -0.20 3.79 8.86
N ILE A 109 -1.22 3.90 8.01
CA ILE A 109 -2.52 4.50 8.35
C ILE A 109 -3.46 3.45 8.92
N TYR A 110 -3.46 2.25 8.35
CA TYR A 110 -4.36 1.18 8.73
C TYR A 110 -3.72 0.22 9.72
N ALA A 111 -4.44 -0.06 10.80
CA ALA A 111 -3.98 -1.05 11.77
C ALA A 111 -3.96 -2.45 11.15
N PRO A 112 -2.88 -3.22 11.31
CA PRO A 112 -2.79 -4.59 10.79
C PRO A 112 -3.61 -5.59 11.62
N LEU A 113 -4.23 -5.15 12.71
CA LEU A 113 -4.98 -5.96 13.66
C LEU A 113 -6.41 -5.44 13.78
N ILE A 114 -7.38 -6.33 13.66
CA ILE A 114 -8.80 -6.06 13.90
C ILE A 114 -9.33 -7.05 14.94
N SER A 115 -10.21 -6.59 15.83
CA SER A 115 -10.87 -7.48 16.78
C SER A 115 -11.77 -8.49 16.07
N GLY A 116 -11.65 -9.76 16.44
CA GLY A 116 -12.51 -10.84 15.96
C GLY A 116 -13.78 -11.04 16.79
N HIS A 117 -13.99 -10.25 17.86
CA HIS A 117 -15.20 -10.30 18.66
C HIS A 117 -16.38 -9.73 17.88
N PHE A 118 -17.53 -10.43 17.92
CA PHE A 118 -18.72 -9.98 17.20
C PHE A 118 -19.36 -8.70 17.77
N ASN A 119 -19.07 -8.34 19.03
CA ASN A 119 -19.55 -7.11 19.68
C ASN A 119 -18.64 -5.90 19.46
N ASN A 120 -17.50 -6.05 18.82
CA ASN A 120 -16.58 -4.95 18.57
C ASN A 120 -16.73 -4.42 17.15
N GLU A 121 -16.76 -3.11 17.01
CA GLU A 121 -16.84 -2.44 15.72
C GLU A 121 -15.48 -2.47 15.01
N ILE A 122 -15.48 -2.76 13.71
CA ILE A 122 -14.28 -2.66 12.88
C ILE A 122 -13.77 -1.21 12.85
N PHE A 123 -14.68 -0.25 12.70
CA PHE A 123 -14.33 1.17 12.59
C PHE A 123 -13.87 1.83 13.89
N LYS A 124 -14.08 1.20 15.05
CA LYS A 124 -13.63 1.74 16.33
C LYS A 124 -12.11 1.71 16.48
N ASN A 125 -11.46 0.69 15.95
CA ASN A 125 -10.03 0.42 16.13
C ASN A 125 -9.18 0.76 14.88
N ASN A 126 -9.79 0.99 13.72
CA ASN A 126 -9.05 1.24 12.47
C ASN A 126 -8.44 2.65 12.40
N PHE A 127 -8.85 3.57 13.28
CA PHE A 127 -8.24 4.90 13.41
C PHE A 127 -7.39 4.97 14.68
N SER A 128 -6.52 3.99 14.86
CA SER A 128 -5.81 3.74 16.12
C SER A 128 -4.77 4.79 16.49
N GLU A 129 -4.42 5.71 15.62
CA GLU A 129 -3.58 6.84 15.96
C GLU A 129 -4.01 8.07 15.15
N PHE A 130 -4.27 9.18 15.86
CA PHE A 130 -4.29 10.51 15.26
C PHE A 130 -2.85 10.80 14.78
N LYS A 131 -2.49 10.29 13.60
CA LYS A 131 -1.24 10.72 12.98
C LYS A 131 -1.36 12.18 12.63
N ASN A 132 -0.29 12.90 12.92
CA ASN A 132 -0.20 14.31 12.55
C ASN A 132 -0.53 14.47 11.05
N PRO A 133 -1.53 15.32 10.68
CA PRO A 133 -1.87 15.56 9.28
C PRO A 133 -0.66 15.95 8.42
N GLU A 134 0.34 16.61 9.01
CA GLU A 134 1.59 16.97 8.33
C GLU A 134 2.42 15.73 7.92
N GLN A 135 2.44 14.68 8.75
CA GLN A 135 3.10 13.42 8.39
C GLN A 135 2.37 12.70 7.26
N LEU A 136 1.05 12.78 7.22
CA LEU A 136 0.25 12.21 6.13
C LEU A 136 0.46 12.95 4.81
N LEU A 137 0.68 14.27 4.86
CA LEU A 137 0.97 15.09 3.70
C LEU A 137 2.40 14.88 3.18
N ALA A 138 3.37 14.69 4.08
CA ALA A 138 4.77 14.45 3.71
C ALA A 138 4.99 13.08 3.04
N GLY A 139 4.05 12.13 3.22
CA GLY A 139 4.20 10.75 2.76
C GLY A 139 5.25 9.97 3.55
N ASN A 140 5.39 8.69 3.22
CA ASN A 140 6.38 7.84 3.86
C ASN A 140 7.72 7.92 3.13
N LEU A 141 8.79 8.16 3.88
CA LEU A 141 10.17 8.13 3.35
C LEU A 141 10.63 6.66 3.27
N ASP A 142 10.15 5.95 2.27
CA ASP A 142 10.51 4.55 1.99
C ASP A 142 11.28 4.39 0.67
N ALA A 143 11.63 3.16 0.29
CA ALA A 143 12.36 2.93 -0.95
C ALA A 143 11.53 3.31 -2.18
N SER A 144 10.20 3.21 -2.13
CA SER A 144 9.32 3.66 -3.23
C SER A 144 9.37 5.19 -3.39
N PHE A 145 9.38 5.94 -2.30
CA PHE A 145 9.59 7.38 -2.32
C PHE A 145 10.94 7.76 -2.95
N PHE A 146 12.02 7.08 -2.54
CA PHE A 146 13.33 7.31 -3.14
C PHE A 146 13.30 7.13 -4.65
N ILE A 147 12.71 6.03 -5.15
CA ILE A 147 12.67 5.73 -6.58
C ILE A 147 11.75 6.69 -7.33
N VAL A 148 10.56 7.00 -6.79
CA VAL A 148 9.58 7.81 -7.49
C VAL A 148 9.98 9.29 -7.52
N PHE A 149 10.45 9.84 -6.41
CA PHE A 149 10.71 11.27 -6.28
C PHE A 149 12.17 11.63 -6.46
N LEU A 150 13.09 10.91 -5.83
CA LEU A 150 14.49 11.32 -5.73
C LEU A 150 15.36 10.80 -6.89
N PHE A 151 15.14 9.59 -7.36
CA PHE A 151 15.90 9.06 -8.49
C PHE A 151 15.80 9.94 -9.76
N PRO A 152 14.61 10.42 -10.17
CA PRO A 152 14.53 11.34 -11.30
C PRO A 152 15.36 12.62 -11.08
N LEU A 153 15.31 13.21 -9.89
CA LEU A 153 16.11 14.41 -9.58
C LEU A 153 17.62 14.15 -9.73
N LEU A 154 18.08 12.99 -9.25
CA LEU A 154 19.48 12.59 -9.46
C LEU A 154 19.82 12.48 -10.95
N LEU A 155 18.97 11.83 -11.74
CA LEU A 155 19.17 11.69 -13.18
C LEU A 155 19.16 13.06 -13.87
N LEU A 156 18.25 13.95 -13.52
CA LEU A 156 18.19 15.30 -14.04
C LEU A 156 19.49 16.07 -13.72
N ALA A 157 19.95 16.01 -12.48
CA ALA A 157 21.19 16.67 -12.05
C ALA A 157 22.44 16.16 -12.81
N LEU A 158 22.44 14.86 -13.16
CA LEU A 158 23.53 14.25 -13.94
C LEU A 158 23.47 14.58 -15.43
N THR A 159 22.31 14.97 -15.98
CA THR A 159 22.08 14.98 -17.44
C THR A 159 21.70 16.34 -18.03
N TYR A 160 21.28 17.35 -17.25
CA TYR A 160 20.71 18.61 -17.75
C TYR A 160 21.62 19.36 -18.75
N ASN A 161 22.91 19.25 -18.61
CA ASN A 161 23.88 19.97 -19.44
C ASN A 161 24.63 19.08 -20.45
N LEU A 162 24.18 17.87 -20.68
CA LEU A 162 24.94 16.83 -21.39
C LEU A 162 25.38 17.23 -22.81
N GLN A 163 24.56 17.97 -23.55
CA GLN A 163 24.82 18.42 -24.91
C GLN A 163 25.03 19.92 -24.97
N SER A 164 24.33 20.66 -24.13
CA SER A 164 24.35 22.13 -24.13
C SER A 164 25.70 22.71 -23.64
N ALA A 165 26.37 22.01 -22.70
CA ALA A 165 27.69 22.46 -22.25
C ALA A 165 28.72 22.48 -23.36
N ASP A 166 28.73 21.54 -24.29
CA ASP A 166 29.68 21.51 -25.42
C ASP A 166 29.43 22.70 -26.35
N LYS A 167 28.15 23.05 -26.57
CA LYS A 167 27.76 24.21 -27.35
C LYS A 167 28.14 25.52 -26.68
N GLU A 168 27.91 25.65 -25.37
CA GLU A 168 28.26 26.83 -24.55
C GLU A 168 29.75 27.04 -24.47
N LEU A 169 30.55 25.98 -24.53
CA LEU A 169 32.00 26.01 -24.56
C LEU A 169 32.59 26.22 -25.98
N GLY A 170 31.73 26.26 -27.02
CA GLY A 170 32.17 26.42 -28.42
C GLY A 170 32.87 25.17 -29.00
N ILE A 171 32.76 24.02 -28.35
CA ILE A 171 33.45 22.78 -28.76
C ILE A 171 32.59 21.96 -29.76
N ASP A 172 31.34 22.30 -29.94
CA ASP A 172 30.41 21.57 -30.79
C ASP A 172 30.87 21.47 -32.24
N SER A 173 31.42 22.53 -32.82
CA SER A 173 31.98 22.53 -34.18
C SER A 173 33.13 21.52 -34.35
N LEU A 174 34.00 21.40 -33.35
CA LEU A 174 35.06 20.39 -33.32
C LEU A 174 34.51 18.97 -33.20
N LEU A 175 33.49 18.77 -32.41
CA LEU A 175 32.80 17.46 -32.28
C LEU A 175 32.12 17.03 -33.59
N TYR A 176 31.55 17.96 -34.35
CA TYR A 176 30.97 17.68 -35.68
C TYR A 176 32.02 17.23 -36.69
N THR A 177 33.25 17.68 -36.58
CA THR A 177 34.33 17.25 -37.49
C THR A 177 34.99 15.94 -37.09
N GLN A 178 35.02 15.62 -35.82
CA GLN A 178 35.71 14.44 -35.28
C GLN A 178 34.80 13.25 -35.01
N ALA A 179 33.52 13.48 -34.70
CA ALA A 179 32.57 12.40 -34.41
C ALA A 179 31.89 11.86 -35.67
N ALA A 180 31.85 10.54 -35.83
CA ALA A 180 31.11 9.90 -36.92
C ALA A 180 29.61 10.25 -36.90
N SER A 181 29.06 10.55 -35.74
CA SER A 181 27.71 11.06 -35.54
C SER A 181 27.57 11.65 -34.13
N VAL A 182 27.13 12.91 -34.06
CA VAL A 182 26.86 13.60 -32.80
C VAL A 182 25.70 12.94 -32.02
N ASP A 183 24.71 12.42 -32.73
CA ASP A 183 23.59 11.71 -32.09
C ASP A 183 24.04 10.41 -31.41
N VAL A 184 25.00 9.69 -31.99
CA VAL A 184 25.58 8.48 -31.38
C VAL A 184 26.38 8.86 -30.13
N LEU A 185 27.18 9.93 -30.20
CA LEU A 185 27.91 10.44 -29.07
C LEU A 185 26.99 10.82 -27.91
N PHE A 186 25.94 11.58 -28.20
CA PHE A 186 24.94 11.97 -27.21
C PHE A 186 24.29 10.74 -26.52
N ARG A 187 23.82 9.76 -27.30
CA ARG A 187 23.18 8.55 -26.76
C ARG A 187 24.13 7.75 -25.84
N GLN A 188 25.42 7.65 -26.21
CA GLN A 188 26.41 6.93 -25.41
C GLN A 188 26.71 7.65 -24.11
N ARG A 189 26.83 8.99 -24.13
CA ARG A 189 27.01 9.82 -22.93
C ARG A 189 25.79 9.76 -22.02
N LEU A 190 24.58 9.85 -22.59
CA LEU A 190 23.33 9.74 -21.85
C LEU A 190 23.20 8.36 -21.19
N LEU A 191 23.50 7.29 -21.93
CA LEU A 191 23.49 5.93 -21.39
C LEU A 191 24.48 5.79 -20.22
N PHE A 192 25.70 6.33 -20.37
CA PHE A 192 26.69 6.30 -19.29
C PHE A 192 26.18 7.01 -18.04
N ARG A 193 25.64 8.23 -18.17
CA ARG A 193 25.11 9.02 -17.05
C ARG A 193 23.91 8.32 -16.39
N TRP A 194 23.06 7.69 -17.19
CA TRP A 194 21.96 6.89 -16.67
C TRP A 194 22.45 5.67 -15.87
N LEU A 195 23.46 4.94 -16.38
CA LEU A 195 24.06 3.83 -15.63
C LEU A 195 24.67 4.29 -14.30
N ILE A 196 25.29 5.48 -14.27
CA ILE A 196 25.79 6.07 -13.01
C ILE A 196 24.63 6.42 -12.07
N ALA A 197 23.53 6.98 -12.59
CA ALA A 197 22.34 7.27 -11.77
C ALA A 197 21.71 6.00 -11.18
N LEU A 198 21.85 4.84 -11.85
CA LEU A 198 21.36 3.56 -11.34
C LEU A 198 22.20 2.96 -10.20
N LEU A 199 23.43 3.45 -9.96
CA LEU A 199 24.28 2.87 -8.91
C LEU A 199 23.63 2.88 -7.52
N PRO A 200 23.01 3.96 -7.02
CA PRO A 200 22.26 3.93 -5.77
C PRO A 200 21.14 2.88 -5.76
N MET A 201 20.41 2.72 -6.88
CA MET A 201 19.35 1.72 -6.99
C MET A 201 19.91 0.29 -6.92
N PHE A 202 21.01 -0.02 -7.61
CA PHE A 202 21.64 -1.34 -7.52
C PHE A 202 22.15 -1.64 -6.11
N PHE A 203 22.73 -0.65 -5.45
CA PHE A 203 23.16 -0.78 -4.06
C PHE A 203 21.98 -1.09 -3.13
N LEU A 204 20.88 -0.35 -3.28
CA LEU A 204 19.66 -0.58 -2.51
C LEU A 204 19.02 -1.92 -2.83
N THR A 205 19.06 -2.38 -4.10
CA THR A 205 18.57 -3.70 -4.50
C THR A 205 19.33 -4.80 -3.75
N PHE A 206 20.65 -4.74 -3.77
CA PHE A 206 21.49 -5.71 -3.09
C PHE A 206 21.23 -5.71 -1.58
N LEU A 207 21.22 -4.54 -0.96
CA LEU A 207 21.01 -4.39 0.48
C LEU A 207 19.61 -4.85 0.91
N SER A 208 18.58 -4.49 0.13
CA SER A 208 17.20 -4.92 0.42
C SER A 208 17.02 -6.43 0.22
N PHE A 209 17.65 -7.04 -0.79
CA PHE A 209 17.62 -8.49 -0.95
C PHE A 209 18.22 -9.19 0.26
N TRP A 210 19.42 -8.76 0.68
CA TRP A 210 20.10 -9.33 1.85
C TRP A 210 19.26 -9.18 3.14
N LEU A 211 18.60 -8.02 3.32
CA LEU A 211 17.73 -7.76 4.47
C LEU A 211 16.47 -8.62 4.47
N LEU A 212 15.83 -8.78 3.31
CA LEU A 212 14.50 -9.39 3.19
C LEU A 212 14.54 -10.91 3.01
N TYR A 213 15.62 -11.44 2.45
CA TYR A 213 15.75 -12.87 2.12
C TYR A 213 15.54 -13.81 3.32
N SER A 214 15.95 -13.39 4.53
CA SER A 214 15.79 -14.16 5.76
C SER A 214 14.43 -14.03 6.42
N LEU A 215 13.56 -13.12 5.96
CA LEU A 215 12.27 -12.87 6.57
C LEU A 215 11.23 -13.92 6.13
N PRO A 216 10.39 -14.41 7.07
CA PRO A 216 9.34 -15.36 6.74
C PRO A 216 8.32 -14.75 5.77
N GLY A 217 7.95 -15.52 4.75
CA GLY A 217 7.02 -15.06 3.70
C GLY A 217 7.69 -14.26 2.57
N PHE A 218 9.02 -14.16 2.53
CA PHE A 218 9.72 -13.54 1.42
C PHE A 218 9.51 -14.30 0.11
N SER A 219 9.16 -13.56 -0.95
CA SER A 219 9.00 -14.07 -2.31
C SER A 219 10.02 -13.42 -3.24
N SER A 220 10.96 -14.20 -3.75
CA SER A 220 11.95 -13.72 -4.72
C SER A 220 11.29 -13.22 -6.02
N LEU A 221 10.18 -13.83 -6.44
CA LEU A 221 9.44 -13.38 -7.62
C LEU A 221 8.84 -12.00 -7.41
N SER A 222 8.16 -11.77 -6.28
CA SER A 222 7.57 -10.47 -5.97
C SER A 222 8.66 -9.40 -5.77
N PHE A 223 9.80 -9.77 -5.20
CA PHE A 223 10.96 -8.90 -5.11
C PHE A 223 11.49 -8.48 -6.50
N LEU A 224 11.63 -9.44 -7.41
CA LEU A 224 12.06 -9.16 -8.78
C LEU A 224 11.04 -8.31 -9.53
N GLN A 225 9.74 -8.55 -9.32
CA GLN A 225 8.66 -7.75 -9.91
C GLN A 225 8.74 -6.30 -9.42
N TRP A 226 8.95 -6.07 -8.11
CA TRP A 226 9.07 -4.74 -7.53
C TRP A 226 10.23 -3.94 -8.15
N TRP A 227 11.41 -4.56 -8.24
CA TRP A 227 12.57 -3.94 -8.87
C TRP A 227 12.43 -3.83 -10.39
N GLY A 228 11.71 -4.72 -11.02
CA GLY A 228 11.34 -4.61 -12.44
C GLY A 228 10.51 -3.36 -12.74
N VAL A 229 9.54 -3.04 -11.86
CA VAL A 229 8.77 -1.78 -11.92
C VAL A 229 9.68 -0.57 -11.76
N ALA A 230 10.60 -0.61 -10.78
CA ALA A 230 11.55 0.46 -10.54
C ALA A 230 12.48 0.71 -11.76
N PHE A 231 12.96 -0.36 -12.39
CA PHE A 231 13.79 -0.27 -13.58
C PHE A 231 13.01 0.27 -14.80
N LEU A 232 11.76 -0.18 -15.00
CA LEU A 232 10.90 0.36 -16.06
C LEU A 232 10.65 1.86 -15.87
N TYR A 233 10.46 2.30 -14.63
CA TYR A 233 10.34 3.71 -14.31
C TYR A 233 11.63 4.50 -14.58
N ALA A 234 12.78 3.92 -14.27
CA ALA A 234 14.07 4.52 -14.59
C ALA A 234 14.28 4.66 -16.11
N LEU A 235 13.83 3.69 -16.91
CA LEU A 235 13.83 3.78 -18.37
C LEU A 235 12.92 4.89 -18.89
N PHE A 236 11.73 5.03 -18.32
CA PHE A 236 10.83 6.13 -18.67
C PHE A 236 11.53 7.49 -18.50
N TRP A 237 12.20 7.74 -17.38
CA TRP A 237 12.91 9.00 -17.16
C TRP A 237 14.12 9.18 -18.09
N LEU A 238 14.83 8.12 -18.43
CA LEU A 238 15.88 8.18 -19.46
C LEU A 238 15.34 8.74 -20.77
N VAL A 239 14.15 8.27 -21.18
CA VAL A 239 13.53 8.70 -22.44
C VAL A 239 13.00 10.13 -22.35
N VAL A 240 12.43 10.53 -21.20
CA VAL A 240 12.03 11.93 -20.95
C VAL A 240 13.25 12.88 -21.10
N VAL A 241 14.37 12.54 -20.50
CA VAL A 241 15.62 13.30 -20.66
C VAL A 241 16.04 13.37 -22.14
N ALA A 242 16.01 12.24 -22.84
CA ALA A 242 16.38 12.20 -24.26
C ALA A 242 15.49 13.11 -25.12
N LEU A 243 14.17 13.15 -24.84
CA LEU A 243 13.21 14.00 -25.56
C LEU A 243 13.48 15.49 -25.32
N VAL A 244 13.72 15.90 -24.08
CA VAL A 244 14.00 17.31 -23.76
C VAL A 244 15.28 17.79 -24.47
N HIS A 245 16.35 16.98 -24.46
CA HIS A 245 17.60 17.35 -25.13
C HIS A 245 17.48 17.48 -26.66
N ARG A 246 16.49 16.80 -27.27
CA ARG A 246 16.23 16.97 -28.73
C ARG A 246 15.77 18.37 -29.10
N LEU A 247 15.23 19.13 -28.16
CA LEU A 247 14.83 20.53 -28.37
C LEU A 247 16.03 21.47 -28.51
N LYS A 248 17.27 20.97 -28.25
CA LYS A 248 18.54 21.68 -28.39
C LYS A 248 18.62 23.02 -27.63
N PHE A 249 17.96 23.07 -26.48
CA PHE A 249 18.03 24.24 -25.59
C PHE A 249 19.41 24.41 -24.94
N ASN A 250 19.65 25.58 -24.34
CA ASN A 250 20.81 25.80 -23.50
C ASN A 250 20.70 25.07 -22.15
N SER A 251 21.77 24.99 -21.38
CA SER A 251 21.82 24.24 -20.11
C SER A 251 20.78 24.72 -19.11
N LEU A 252 20.55 26.02 -19.00
CA LEU A 252 19.55 26.59 -18.08
C LEU A 252 18.13 26.18 -18.47
N VAL A 253 17.76 26.31 -19.75
CA VAL A 253 16.43 25.95 -20.23
C VAL A 253 16.20 24.43 -20.15
N ASN A 254 17.21 23.60 -20.41
CA ASN A 254 17.13 22.17 -20.20
C ASN A 254 16.85 21.82 -18.74
N ALA A 255 17.57 22.44 -17.80
CA ALA A 255 17.37 22.22 -16.37
C ALA A 255 15.95 22.61 -15.92
N ILE A 256 15.48 23.80 -16.35
CA ILE A 256 14.12 24.27 -16.04
C ILE A 256 13.04 23.36 -16.66
N SER A 257 13.24 22.94 -17.92
CA SER A 257 12.27 22.07 -18.61
C SER A 257 12.18 20.70 -17.93
N LEU A 258 13.31 20.08 -17.61
CA LEU A 258 13.34 18.79 -16.92
C LEU A 258 12.74 18.88 -15.51
N ALA A 259 13.11 19.93 -14.75
CA ALA A 259 12.52 20.18 -13.43
C ALA A 259 11.01 20.45 -13.53
N GLY A 260 10.58 21.19 -14.55
CA GLY A 260 9.17 21.48 -14.85
C GLY A 260 8.38 20.19 -15.13
N VAL A 261 8.93 19.29 -15.96
CA VAL A 261 8.29 17.96 -16.21
C VAL A 261 8.23 17.14 -14.91
N TRP A 262 9.27 17.17 -14.09
CA TRP A 262 9.30 16.51 -12.79
C TRP A 262 8.20 17.05 -11.86
N VAL A 263 8.12 18.38 -11.67
CA VAL A 263 7.06 19.02 -10.85
C VAL A 263 5.68 18.70 -11.40
N LEU A 264 5.51 18.76 -12.71
CA LEU A 264 4.24 18.51 -13.36
C LEU A 264 3.74 17.08 -13.12
N LEU A 265 4.59 16.06 -13.32
CA LEU A 265 4.19 14.65 -13.19
C LEU A 265 4.06 14.21 -11.74
N LEU A 266 4.89 14.71 -10.82
CA LEU A 266 4.92 14.20 -9.44
C LEU A 266 4.15 15.06 -8.45
N ILE A 267 3.90 16.34 -8.74
CA ILE A 267 3.24 17.27 -7.81
C ILE A 267 1.97 17.84 -8.41
N ALA A 268 2.06 18.51 -9.57
CA ALA A 268 0.96 19.27 -10.10
C ALA A 268 -0.22 18.38 -10.55
N ILE A 269 0.02 17.38 -11.40
CA ILE A 269 -1.03 16.49 -11.89
C ILE A 269 -1.66 15.69 -10.75
N PRO A 270 -0.91 15.02 -9.85
CA PRO A 270 -1.51 14.32 -8.70
C PRO A 270 -2.33 15.26 -7.80
N GLY A 271 -1.82 16.47 -7.52
CA GLY A 271 -2.53 17.48 -6.73
C GLY A 271 -3.85 17.90 -7.35
N LEU A 272 -3.86 18.20 -8.66
CA LEU A 272 -5.06 18.55 -9.41
C LEU A 272 -6.08 17.41 -9.46
N LEU A 273 -5.62 16.18 -9.71
CA LEU A 273 -6.47 15.00 -9.73
C LEU A 273 -7.10 14.74 -8.37
N ASN A 274 -6.33 14.83 -7.29
CA ASN A 274 -6.85 14.66 -5.93
C ASN A 274 -7.89 15.74 -5.58
N THR A 275 -7.63 16.98 -5.94
CA THR A 275 -8.59 18.07 -5.74
C THR A 275 -9.86 17.84 -6.54
N TRP A 276 -9.75 17.41 -7.78
CA TRP A 276 -10.89 17.10 -8.65
C TRP A 276 -11.72 15.92 -8.12
N PHE A 277 -11.06 14.84 -7.67
CA PHE A 277 -11.75 13.70 -7.05
C PHE A 277 -12.48 14.09 -5.77
N ASN A 278 -11.86 14.90 -4.90
CA ASN A 278 -12.48 15.38 -3.68
C ASN A 278 -13.64 16.32 -3.94
N PHE A 279 -13.62 17.06 -5.04
CA PHE A 279 -14.73 17.92 -5.44
C PHE A 279 -15.93 17.10 -5.96
N GLN A 280 -15.68 16.03 -6.73
CA GLN A 280 -16.76 15.15 -7.23
C GLN A 280 -17.34 14.24 -6.16
N ASN A 281 -16.51 13.79 -5.22
CA ASN A 281 -16.88 12.90 -4.12
C ASN A 281 -16.43 13.56 -2.80
N PRO A 282 -17.18 14.60 -2.32
CA PRO A 282 -16.84 15.19 -1.04
C PRO A 282 -16.83 14.12 0.04
N ALA A 283 -15.89 14.25 0.98
CA ALA A 283 -15.55 13.20 1.98
C ALA A 283 -16.76 12.76 2.82
N THR A 284 -17.66 11.99 2.22
CA THR A 284 -18.83 11.36 2.82
C THR A 284 -18.43 10.39 3.94
N ASN A 285 -17.27 9.75 3.79
CA ASN A 285 -16.83 8.72 4.73
C ASN A 285 -16.75 9.19 6.20
N LYS A 286 -16.40 10.46 6.46
CA LYS A 286 -16.35 10.99 7.84
C LYS A 286 -17.73 11.18 8.44
N THR A 287 -18.67 11.71 7.65
CA THR A 287 -20.06 11.92 8.05
C THR A 287 -20.74 10.58 8.29
N GLU A 288 -20.56 9.63 7.38
CA GLU A 288 -21.15 8.28 7.47
C GLU A 288 -20.61 7.48 8.67
N ILE A 289 -19.32 7.61 8.98
CA ILE A 289 -18.73 7.00 10.20
C ILE A 289 -19.31 7.65 11.47
N ALA A 290 -19.53 8.97 11.48
CA ALA A 290 -20.14 9.67 12.60
C ALA A 290 -21.61 9.24 12.78
N GLU A 291 -22.36 9.15 11.69
CA GLU A 291 -23.75 8.65 11.69
C GLU A 291 -23.84 7.21 12.17
N PHE A 292 -22.89 6.37 11.78
CA PHE A 292 -22.81 4.99 12.25
C PHE A 292 -22.55 4.92 13.76
N ARG A 293 -21.68 5.78 14.30
CA ARG A 293 -21.43 5.82 15.75
C ARG A 293 -22.67 6.27 16.52
N ASP A 294 -23.37 7.26 16.01
CA ASP A 294 -24.66 7.71 16.58
C ASP A 294 -25.71 6.61 16.50
N TYR A 295 -25.79 5.91 15.38
CA TYR A 295 -26.68 4.75 15.21
C TYR A 295 -26.37 3.66 16.23
N ASN A 296 -25.08 3.31 16.39
CA ASN A 296 -24.65 2.29 17.36
C ASN A 296 -25.05 2.67 18.80
N ALA A 297 -24.80 3.92 19.22
CA ALA A 297 -25.21 4.40 20.52
C ALA A 297 -26.75 4.28 20.70
N LYS A 298 -27.55 4.70 19.73
CA LYS A 298 -29.01 4.59 19.76
C LYS A 298 -29.51 3.14 19.83
N ILE A 299 -28.84 2.20 19.17
CA ILE A 299 -29.21 0.78 19.23
C ILE A 299 -28.99 0.21 20.63
N TRP A 300 -27.89 0.58 21.30
CA TRP A 300 -27.68 0.13 22.69
C TRP A 300 -28.65 0.73 23.67
N ASP A 301 -29.12 1.95 23.43
CA ASP A 301 -30.10 2.69 24.26
C ASP A 301 -31.56 2.33 23.93
N GLN A 302 -31.82 1.52 22.91
CA GLN A 302 -33.18 1.06 22.58
C GLN A 302 -33.80 0.26 23.73
N SER A 303 -35.14 0.40 23.87
CA SER A 303 -35.90 -0.43 24.81
C SER A 303 -35.84 -1.91 24.41
N SER A 304 -35.86 -2.78 25.41
CA SER A 304 -35.88 -4.25 25.21
C SER A 304 -37.05 -4.69 24.31
N GLU A 305 -38.18 -4.02 24.41
CA GLU A 305 -39.34 -4.33 23.55
C GLU A 305 -39.06 -4.09 22.08
N ASN A 306 -38.42 -2.99 21.73
CA ASN A 306 -38.06 -2.68 20.34
C ASN A 306 -36.98 -3.64 19.80
N LYS A 307 -35.99 -4.00 20.61
CA LYS A 307 -34.94 -4.97 20.27
C LYS A 307 -35.57 -6.33 19.95
N ARG A 308 -36.48 -6.78 20.79
CA ARG A 308 -37.21 -8.06 20.59
C ARG A 308 -38.12 -8.03 19.37
N LYS A 309 -38.87 -6.94 19.16
CA LYS A 309 -39.69 -6.78 17.93
C LYS A 309 -38.85 -6.92 16.68
N HIS A 310 -37.70 -6.24 16.66
CA HIS A 310 -36.76 -6.31 15.52
C HIS A 310 -36.22 -7.73 15.34
N PHE A 311 -35.83 -8.40 16.42
CA PHE A 311 -35.31 -9.75 16.41
C PHE A 311 -36.35 -10.73 15.85
N PHE A 312 -37.54 -10.72 16.39
CA PHE A 312 -38.62 -11.65 15.94
C PHE A 312 -39.05 -11.36 14.51
N ALA A 313 -39.05 -10.14 14.06
CA ALA A 313 -39.39 -9.80 12.67
C ALA A 313 -38.40 -10.37 11.65
N ASN A 314 -37.09 -10.34 11.97
CA ASN A 314 -36.06 -10.66 11.01
C ASN A 314 -35.40 -12.04 11.20
N TYR A 315 -35.44 -12.59 12.42
CA TYR A 315 -34.65 -13.77 12.78
C TYR A 315 -35.49 -14.91 13.42
N ILE A 316 -36.80 -14.84 13.32
CA ILE A 316 -37.72 -15.86 13.91
C ILE A 316 -37.43 -17.27 13.39
N GLN A 317 -36.89 -17.41 12.18
CA GLN A 317 -36.57 -18.69 11.57
C GLN A 317 -35.51 -19.47 12.34
N VAL A 318 -34.64 -18.78 13.09
CA VAL A 318 -33.56 -19.36 13.90
C VAL A 318 -34.15 -20.00 15.17
N LEU A 319 -35.33 -19.57 15.60
CA LEU A 319 -35.99 -20.04 16.82
C LEU A 319 -36.80 -21.36 16.65
N LYS A 320 -36.73 -22.01 15.50
CA LYS A 320 -37.47 -23.24 15.23
C LYS A 320 -37.09 -24.33 16.24
N GLY A 321 -37.88 -24.46 17.31
CA GLY A 321 -37.92 -25.63 18.18
C GLY A 321 -37.58 -25.46 19.65
N SER A 322 -37.32 -24.26 20.20
CA SER A 322 -37.00 -24.11 21.62
C SER A 322 -37.97 -23.24 22.39
N ALA A 323 -38.41 -23.81 23.53
CA ALA A 323 -39.38 -23.18 24.44
C ALA A 323 -38.73 -22.24 25.48
N ASN A 324 -37.39 -22.22 25.66
CA ASN A 324 -36.70 -21.45 26.67
C ASN A 324 -35.54 -20.65 26.10
N VAL A 325 -35.84 -19.45 25.60
CA VAL A 325 -34.82 -18.48 25.20
C VAL A 325 -34.73 -17.39 26.25
N ASP A 326 -33.54 -17.12 26.75
CA ASP A 326 -33.32 -16.00 27.68
C ASP A 326 -33.53 -14.67 26.95
N SER A 327 -34.48 -13.89 27.43
CA SER A 327 -34.85 -12.62 26.85
C SER A 327 -33.69 -11.59 26.84
N ASN A 328 -32.76 -11.67 27.79
CA ASN A 328 -31.60 -10.77 27.85
C ASN A 328 -30.63 -11.04 26.70
N PHE A 329 -30.44 -12.30 26.30
CA PHE A 329 -29.61 -12.65 25.16
C PHE A 329 -30.25 -12.23 23.85
N ILE A 330 -31.58 -12.29 23.71
CA ILE A 330 -32.28 -11.76 22.53
C ILE A 330 -31.96 -10.26 22.35
N ASP A 331 -32.00 -9.49 23.45
CA ASP A 331 -31.73 -8.05 23.41
C ASP A 331 -30.28 -7.77 22.95
N ILE A 332 -29.30 -8.52 23.46
CA ILE A 332 -27.87 -8.38 23.09
C ILE A 332 -27.68 -8.76 21.63
N PHE A 333 -28.25 -9.87 21.20
CA PHE A 333 -28.10 -10.33 19.80
C PHE A 333 -28.82 -9.44 18.82
N SER A 334 -30.02 -8.97 19.14
CA SER A 334 -30.73 -8.00 18.31
C SER A 334 -29.87 -6.75 18.07
N SER A 335 -29.25 -6.24 19.13
CA SER A 335 -28.33 -5.10 19.00
C SER A 335 -27.11 -5.44 18.15
N ALA A 336 -26.46 -6.58 18.40
CA ALA A 336 -25.26 -6.97 17.66
C ALA A 336 -25.54 -7.18 16.16
N LEU A 337 -26.68 -7.80 15.81
CA LEU A 337 -27.09 -8.03 14.43
C LEU A 337 -27.40 -6.70 13.71
N GLN A 338 -28.17 -5.80 14.34
CA GLN A 338 -28.49 -4.49 13.77
C GLN A 338 -27.20 -3.68 13.50
N ILE A 339 -26.24 -3.70 14.44
CA ILE A 339 -24.97 -3.01 14.31
C ILE A 339 -24.14 -3.64 13.19
N LEU A 340 -24.06 -4.97 13.13
CA LEU A 340 -23.30 -5.69 12.09
C LEU A 340 -23.88 -5.42 10.69
N ASP A 341 -25.20 -5.41 10.53
CA ASP A 341 -25.85 -5.13 9.25
C ASP A 341 -25.59 -3.68 8.81
N LYS A 342 -25.64 -2.73 9.75
CA LYS A 342 -25.31 -1.32 9.45
C LYS A 342 -23.83 -1.11 9.17
N GLU A 343 -22.96 -1.85 9.87
CA GLU A 343 -21.51 -1.83 9.62
C GLU A 343 -21.16 -2.36 8.22
N LYS A 344 -21.85 -3.43 7.76
CA LYS A 344 -21.72 -3.96 6.40
C LYS A 344 -22.19 -2.95 5.34
N GLU A 345 -23.33 -2.30 5.58
CA GLU A 345 -23.83 -1.25 4.69
C GLU A 345 -22.80 -0.13 4.55
N LEU A 346 -22.31 0.39 5.67
CA LEU A 346 -21.27 1.43 5.71
C LEU A 346 -19.99 1.00 4.99
N HIS A 347 -19.49 -0.21 5.29
CA HIS A 347 -18.31 -0.74 4.62
C HIS A 347 -18.51 -0.84 3.10
N ASN A 348 -19.68 -1.29 2.65
CA ASN A 348 -19.97 -1.36 1.22
C ASN A 348 -19.99 0.04 0.57
N VAL A 349 -20.55 1.05 1.24
CA VAL A 349 -20.52 2.44 0.76
C VAL A 349 -19.07 2.95 0.66
N ILE A 350 -18.27 2.78 1.71
CA ILE A 350 -16.86 3.18 1.72
C ILE A 350 -16.06 2.44 0.65
N ALA A 351 -16.25 1.12 0.53
CA ALA A 351 -15.57 0.30 -0.46
C ALA A 351 -15.98 0.68 -1.91
N ASN A 352 -17.26 0.98 -2.15
CA ASN A 352 -17.74 1.41 -3.46
C ASN A 352 -17.16 2.78 -3.85
N ASN A 353 -17.13 3.74 -2.91
CA ASN A 353 -16.53 5.06 -3.11
C ASN A 353 -15.03 4.93 -3.42
N ALA A 354 -14.31 4.14 -2.62
CA ALA A 354 -12.89 3.87 -2.85
C ALA A 354 -12.64 3.17 -4.19
N ASN A 355 -13.47 2.20 -4.58
CA ASN A 355 -13.37 1.53 -5.87
C ASN A 355 -13.66 2.48 -7.04
N ALA A 356 -14.62 3.40 -6.91
CA ALA A 356 -14.90 4.42 -7.91
C ALA A 356 -13.71 5.38 -8.08
N GLN A 357 -13.13 5.84 -6.97
CA GLN A 357 -11.92 6.65 -6.98
C GLN A 357 -10.75 5.91 -7.62
N MET A 358 -10.50 4.66 -7.23
CA MET A 358 -9.43 3.84 -7.80
C MET A 358 -9.59 3.62 -9.31
N LYS A 359 -10.81 3.46 -9.81
CA LYS A 359 -11.08 3.37 -11.27
C LYS A 359 -10.84 4.69 -12.00
N ALA A 360 -11.19 5.81 -11.38
CA ALA A 360 -10.92 7.13 -11.94
C ALA A 360 -9.42 7.43 -11.99
N GLU A 361 -8.69 7.09 -10.92
CA GLU A 361 -7.23 7.16 -10.89
C GLU A 361 -6.58 6.30 -11.98
N GLU A 362 -7.06 5.07 -12.19
CA GLU A 362 -6.55 4.16 -13.24
C GLU A 362 -6.64 4.78 -14.64
N LYS A 363 -7.73 5.50 -14.93
CA LYS A 363 -7.85 6.24 -16.20
C LYS A 363 -6.84 7.39 -16.30
N SER A 364 -6.55 8.04 -15.18
CA SER A 364 -5.58 9.14 -15.14
C SER A 364 -4.13 8.71 -15.40
N PHE A 365 -3.80 7.41 -15.26
CA PHE A 365 -2.45 6.89 -15.52
C PHE A 365 -2.01 7.04 -16.99
N TRP A 366 -2.94 7.23 -17.91
CA TRP A 366 -2.64 7.58 -19.29
C TRP A 366 -2.09 9.01 -19.47
N ILE A 367 -2.41 9.90 -18.54
CA ILE A 367 -1.90 11.28 -18.48
C ILE A 367 -0.68 11.33 -17.55
N ASN A 368 -0.76 10.66 -16.41
CA ASN A 368 0.30 10.58 -15.42
C ASN A 368 0.68 9.12 -15.09
N PRO A 369 1.64 8.53 -15.83
CA PRO A 369 2.01 7.14 -15.64
C PRO A 369 2.68 6.86 -14.28
N VAL A 370 3.15 7.90 -13.58
CA VAL A 370 3.77 7.79 -12.25
C VAL A 370 2.80 7.20 -11.23
N GLY A 371 1.50 7.57 -11.30
CA GLY A 371 0.48 7.02 -10.42
C GLY A 371 0.37 5.49 -10.51
N GLY A 372 0.51 4.94 -11.73
CA GLY A 372 0.53 3.49 -11.95
C GLY A 372 1.73 2.79 -11.30
N VAL A 373 2.89 3.46 -11.27
CA VAL A 373 4.11 2.96 -10.60
C VAL A 373 3.90 2.89 -9.09
N VAL A 374 3.44 4.00 -8.48
CA VAL A 374 3.17 4.08 -7.03
C VAL A 374 2.17 3.00 -6.61
N ARG A 375 1.09 2.84 -7.38
CA ARG A 375 0.08 1.81 -7.10
C ARG A 375 0.64 0.40 -7.24
N SER A 376 1.49 0.14 -8.23
CA SER A 376 2.14 -1.16 -8.42
C SER A 376 3.04 -1.51 -7.24
N PHE A 377 3.83 -0.55 -6.74
CA PHE A 377 4.65 -0.74 -5.55
C PHE A 377 3.81 -1.10 -4.31
N ALA A 378 2.71 -0.38 -4.08
CA ALA A 378 1.81 -0.65 -2.96
C ALA A 378 1.14 -2.03 -3.05
N ILE A 379 0.73 -2.47 -4.26
CA ILE A 379 0.13 -3.79 -4.48
C ILE A 379 1.15 -4.90 -4.21
N ILE A 380 2.37 -4.79 -4.76
CA ILE A 380 3.42 -5.79 -4.56
C ILE A 380 3.85 -5.85 -3.09
N GLY A 381 3.86 -4.69 -2.40
CA GLY A 381 4.14 -4.59 -0.96
C GLY A 381 3.01 -5.09 -0.05
N ASN A 382 1.82 -5.40 -0.58
CA ASN A 382 0.59 -5.70 0.20
C ASN A 382 0.15 -4.54 1.12
N THR A 383 0.41 -3.30 0.71
CA THR A 383 0.17 -2.07 1.49
C THR A 383 -0.86 -1.14 0.87
N GLY A 384 -1.48 -1.53 -0.25
CA GLY A 384 -2.46 -0.72 -0.96
C GLY A 384 -3.86 -0.74 -0.32
N LEU A 385 -4.67 0.26 -0.70
CA LEU A 385 -6.07 0.39 -0.25
C LEU A 385 -6.93 -0.81 -0.66
N GLU A 386 -6.70 -1.36 -1.85
CA GLU A 386 -7.44 -2.52 -2.36
C GLU A 386 -7.27 -3.74 -1.43
N GLN A 387 -6.02 -3.99 -0.98
CA GLN A 387 -5.72 -5.07 -0.05
C GLN A 387 -6.35 -4.83 1.33
N GLN A 388 -6.42 -3.57 1.76
CA GLN A 388 -7.06 -3.22 3.02
C GLN A 388 -8.57 -3.47 2.99
N ILE A 389 -9.25 -3.02 1.94
CA ILE A 389 -10.70 -3.26 1.75
C ILE A 389 -11.02 -4.75 1.71
N GLN A 390 -10.20 -5.55 1.03
CA GLN A 390 -10.40 -7.01 0.96
C GLN A 390 -10.18 -7.67 2.33
N PHE A 391 -9.17 -7.24 3.09
CA PHE A 391 -8.93 -7.70 4.45
C PHE A 391 -10.13 -7.39 5.36
N GLU A 392 -10.60 -6.15 5.38
CA GLU A 392 -11.75 -5.73 6.19
C GLU A 392 -13.02 -6.51 5.84
N LYS A 393 -13.28 -6.72 4.55
CA LYS A 393 -14.41 -7.55 4.08
C LYS A 393 -14.31 -9.00 4.56
N ALA A 394 -13.11 -9.58 4.55
CA ALA A 394 -12.89 -10.93 5.05
C ALA A 394 -13.09 -11.02 6.58
N VAL A 395 -12.66 -10.00 7.32
CA VAL A 395 -12.89 -9.92 8.77
C VAL A 395 -14.37 -9.80 9.09
N MET A 396 -15.13 -9.00 8.34
CA MET A 396 -16.58 -8.88 8.53
C MET A 396 -17.28 -10.21 8.31
N LYS A 397 -16.92 -10.93 7.25
CA LYS A 397 -17.45 -12.28 6.99
C LYS A 397 -17.13 -13.25 8.14
N TYR A 398 -15.90 -13.25 8.61
CA TYR A 398 -15.47 -14.07 9.75
C TYR A 398 -16.28 -13.75 11.02
N ARG A 399 -16.49 -12.47 11.33
CA ARG A 399 -17.27 -12.04 12.48
C ARG A 399 -18.75 -12.46 12.36
N GLU A 400 -19.31 -12.39 11.16
CA GLU A 400 -20.67 -12.87 10.88
C GLU A 400 -20.81 -14.36 11.10
N GLU A 401 -19.90 -15.17 10.53
CA GLU A 401 -19.88 -16.62 10.70
C GLU A 401 -19.75 -17.00 12.19
N LYS A 402 -18.88 -16.27 12.91
CA LYS A 402 -18.70 -16.45 14.34
C LYS A 402 -19.94 -16.05 15.15
N LEU A 403 -20.58 -14.93 14.81
CA LEU A 403 -21.81 -14.49 15.45
C LEU A 403 -22.90 -15.55 15.29
N HIS A 404 -23.12 -16.08 14.08
CA HIS A 404 -24.10 -17.14 13.84
C HIS A 404 -23.76 -18.40 14.62
N TYR A 405 -22.49 -18.80 14.67
CA TYR A 405 -22.06 -19.98 15.41
C TYR A 405 -22.36 -19.87 16.92
N PHE A 406 -22.01 -18.74 17.52
CA PHE A 406 -22.28 -18.51 18.94
C PHE A 406 -23.76 -18.25 19.23
N PHE A 407 -24.48 -17.67 18.29
CA PHE A 407 -25.87 -17.28 18.41
C PHE A 407 -26.77 -18.46 18.80
N GLU A 408 -26.72 -19.57 18.05
CA GLU A 408 -27.52 -20.75 18.33
C GLU A 408 -27.19 -21.32 19.72
N ASN A 409 -25.93 -21.44 20.05
CA ASN A 409 -25.48 -21.99 21.32
C ASN A 409 -25.86 -21.12 22.53
N ILE A 410 -25.89 -19.79 22.38
CA ILE A 410 -26.24 -18.87 23.47
C ILE A 410 -27.77 -18.83 23.64
N LEU A 411 -28.54 -18.75 22.55
CA LEU A 411 -30.00 -18.69 22.62
C LEU A 411 -30.61 -19.92 23.26
N PHE A 412 -30.06 -21.10 22.97
CA PHE A 412 -30.56 -22.36 23.48
C PHE A 412 -29.93 -22.77 24.81
N GLN A 413 -29.09 -21.88 25.41
CA GLN A 413 -28.37 -22.10 26.65
C GLN A 413 -27.69 -23.49 26.70
N THR A 414 -27.15 -23.92 25.56
CA THR A 414 -26.43 -25.18 25.47
C THR A 414 -25.09 -25.05 26.20
N ASN A 415 -24.79 -26.01 27.09
CA ASN A 415 -23.46 -26.04 27.67
C ASN A 415 -22.43 -26.33 26.60
N PHE A 416 -21.48 -25.43 26.45
CA PHE A 416 -20.43 -25.51 25.44
C PHE A 416 -19.46 -26.64 25.79
N THR A 417 -19.29 -27.57 24.88
CA THR A 417 -18.38 -28.70 25.05
C THR A 417 -17.03 -28.45 24.37
N LYS A 418 -16.04 -29.30 24.66
CA LYS A 418 -14.76 -29.26 23.94
C LYS A 418 -14.92 -29.40 22.43
N LYS A 419 -15.85 -30.24 21.97
CA LYS A 419 -16.15 -30.44 20.54
C LYS A 419 -16.73 -29.18 19.89
N ASP A 420 -17.51 -28.41 20.63
CA ASP A 420 -18.06 -27.14 20.14
C ASP A 420 -16.95 -26.08 20.10
N PHE A 421 -16.06 -26.09 21.09
CA PHE A 421 -14.89 -25.20 21.08
C PHE A 421 -13.99 -25.43 19.85
N GLU A 422 -13.78 -26.69 19.46
CA GLU A 422 -12.97 -27.05 18.27
C GLU A 422 -13.63 -26.68 16.94
N LYS A 423 -14.94 -26.41 16.93
CA LYS A 423 -15.71 -25.99 15.74
C LYS A 423 -15.87 -24.49 15.59
N ILE A 424 -15.35 -23.68 16.52
CA ILE A 424 -15.38 -22.22 16.39
C ILE A 424 -14.79 -21.82 15.03
N PRO A 425 -15.49 -20.98 14.25
CA PRO A 425 -14.95 -20.51 12.96
C PRO A 425 -13.56 -19.91 13.11
N THR A 426 -12.69 -20.22 12.16
CA THR A 426 -11.34 -19.68 12.09
C THR A 426 -11.22 -18.70 10.92
N TYR A 427 -10.46 -17.64 11.12
CA TYR A 427 -10.20 -16.68 10.05
C TYR A 427 -9.24 -17.26 9.02
N PHE A 428 -9.61 -17.14 7.75
CA PHE A 428 -8.75 -17.43 6.62
C PHE A 428 -8.52 -16.15 5.81
N GLU A 429 -7.27 -15.80 5.62
CA GLU A 429 -6.92 -14.66 4.79
C GLU A 429 -7.19 -14.99 3.31
N PRO A 430 -7.90 -14.11 2.58
CA PRO A 430 -8.13 -14.33 1.17
C PRO A 430 -6.82 -14.27 0.38
N ASN A 431 -6.63 -15.21 -0.55
CA ASN A 431 -5.51 -15.15 -1.49
C ASN A 431 -5.70 -13.95 -2.41
N MET A 432 -4.79 -12.99 -2.30
CA MET A 432 -4.80 -11.79 -3.15
C MET A 432 -3.95 -12.02 -4.39
N GLU A 433 -4.58 -11.97 -5.56
CA GLU A 433 -3.83 -12.01 -6.81
C GLU A 433 -3.11 -10.67 -7.05
N LEU A 434 -1.82 -10.74 -7.35
CA LEU A 434 -0.99 -9.56 -7.67
C LEU A 434 -1.28 -9.06 -9.10
N LYS A 435 -2.40 -8.36 -9.28
CA LYS A 435 -2.81 -7.80 -10.59
C LYS A 435 -2.30 -6.38 -10.81
N PHE A 436 -1.00 -6.14 -10.73
CA PHE A 436 -0.43 -4.80 -10.93
C PHE A 436 -0.06 -4.48 -12.39
N GLY A 437 0.12 -5.48 -13.24
CA GLY A 437 0.60 -5.30 -14.63
C GLY A 437 -0.24 -4.32 -15.46
N LYS A 438 -1.57 -4.30 -15.26
CA LYS A 438 -2.46 -3.38 -15.97
C LYS A 438 -2.16 -1.90 -15.68
N TYR A 439 -1.64 -1.56 -14.51
CA TYR A 439 -1.30 -0.18 -14.12
C TYR A 439 0.00 0.31 -14.77
N LEU A 440 0.84 -0.62 -15.26
CA LEU A 440 2.09 -0.32 -15.94
C LEU A 440 1.93 -0.19 -17.47
N LEU A 441 0.77 -0.57 -18.03
CA LEU A 441 0.52 -0.45 -19.46
C LEU A 441 0.71 0.99 -19.96
N PRO A 442 0.15 2.03 -19.33
CA PRO A 442 0.38 3.41 -19.78
C PRO A 442 1.86 3.80 -19.75
N LEU A 443 2.59 3.45 -18.69
CA LEU A 443 4.02 3.72 -18.57
C LEU A 443 4.82 3.05 -19.69
N SER A 444 4.59 1.76 -19.93
CA SER A 444 5.32 0.98 -20.94
C SER A 444 5.03 1.50 -22.36
N LEU A 445 3.78 1.77 -22.68
CA LEU A 445 3.40 2.31 -23.99
C LEU A 445 3.96 3.71 -24.23
N LEU A 446 3.85 4.62 -23.24
CA LEU A 446 4.44 5.95 -23.33
C LEU A 446 5.96 5.88 -23.49
N THR A 447 6.62 4.97 -22.77
CA THR A 447 8.07 4.76 -22.90
C THR A 447 8.43 4.27 -24.31
N LEU A 448 7.68 3.31 -24.87
CA LEU A 448 7.90 2.81 -26.23
C LEU A 448 7.65 3.89 -27.31
N ILE A 449 6.57 4.65 -27.19
CA ILE A 449 6.27 5.78 -28.09
C ILE A 449 7.39 6.82 -28.03
N ALA A 450 7.85 7.15 -26.84
CA ALA A 450 8.91 8.13 -26.66
C ALA A 450 10.27 7.62 -27.17
N ILE A 451 10.58 6.32 -27.05
CA ILE A 451 11.74 5.70 -27.71
C ILE A 451 11.61 5.83 -29.23
N PHE A 452 10.46 5.50 -29.78
CA PHE A 452 10.20 5.64 -31.21
C PHE A 452 10.36 7.08 -31.68
N LEU A 453 9.74 8.04 -31.01
CA LEU A 453 9.92 9.47 -31.29
C LEU A 453 11.39 9.90 -31.15
N SER A 454 12.12 9.37 -30.17
CA SER A 454 13.54 9.64 -30.00
C SER A 454 14.42 9.03 -31.11
N SER A 455 13.95 8.08 -31.89
CA SER A 455 14.68 7.45 -32.99
C SER A 455 14.47 8.14 -34.35
N ILE A 456 13.37 8.88 -34.52
CA ILE A 456 13.05 9.57 -35.79
C ILE A 456 14.09 10.70 -36.02
N LYS A 457 14.81 10.68 -37.13
CA LYS A 457 15.66 11.80 -37.53
C LYS A 457 14.79 13.00 -37.90
N ILE A 458 14.88 14.08 -37.12
CA ILE A 458 14.30 15.36 -37.55
C ILE A 458 15.13 15.82 -38.75
N LYS A 459 14.54 15.81 -39.96
CA LYS A 459 15.13 16.48 -41.11
C LYS A 459 15.26 17.95 -40.74
N ASN A 460 16.49 18.42 -40.55
CA ASN A 460 16.75 19.85 -40.40
C ASN A 460 16.41 20.50 -41.76
N ASN A 461 15.23 21.12 -41.85
CA ASN A 461 14.91 22.13 -42.89
C ASN A 461 15.53 23.45 -42.45
N ASN A 462 16.85 23.52 -42.43
CA ASN A 462 17.59 24.78 -42.35
C ASN A 462 18.80 24.61 -43.31
N GLN A 463 18.57 24.82 -44.55
CA GLN A 463 19.57 25.39 -45.46
C GLN A 463 19.45 26.91 -45.40
#